data_78b8aa3b325d72ebace130dd4de0e2d2
#
_entry.id   78b8aa3b325d72ebace130dd4de0e2d2
#
_cell.length_a   1.000
_cell.length_b   1.000
_cell.length_c   1.000
_cell.angle_alpha   90.00
_cell.angle_beta   90.00
_cell.angle_gamma   90.00
#
_symmetry.space_group_name_H-M   'P 1'
#
loop_
_entity.id
_entity.type
_entity.pdbx_description
1 polymer ?
#
loop_
_entity_poly.entity_id
_entity_poly.type
_entity_poly.pdbx_seq_one_letter_code
_entity_poly.pdbx_strand_id
1 'polypeptide(L)'
;FDVTVLEVSPDTVEVLATGGEPHLGGEDFDQRIINWISEQFKKEQGIDLLKDPLALQRIKESAEKAKIELSSAQETEINLPFISADASGPKHLLMKISRSQFDNLTCDLTERSIERVKKTLEEAKLAKGDINEIVLVGGVTLTPAIREAVKNFFGKEPNTSINPEEVVAMGAAIQAEILRAKEEGRAPEGDIKSVLLLVSQRGLLFQFL
;
A
#
# COMPACT_ATOMS: atom_id res chain seq x y z
N PHE A 1 8.02 -0.32 1.91
CA PHE A 1 7.24 0.56 2.78
C PHE A 1 8.11 1.69 3.29
N ASP A 2 7.61 2.92 3.18
CA ASP A 2 8.27 4.11 3.69
C ASP A 2 7.30 4.94 4.53
N VAL A 3 7.85 5.63 5.53
CA VAL A 3 7.16 6.59 6.36
C VAL A 3 8.01 7.83 6.53
N THR A 4 7.43 9.01 6.32
CA THR A 4 8.11 10.30 6.46
C THR A 4 7.30 11.21 7.37
N VAL A 5 7.95 11.77 8.37
CA VAL A 5 7.40 12.81 9.24
C VAL A 5 7.87 14.16 8.74
N LEU A 6 6.90 15.02 8.44
CA LEU A 6 7.11 16.34 7.84
C LEU A 6 6.59 17.45 8.75
N GLU A 7 7.28 18.58 8.77
CA GLU A 7 6.72 19.85 9.20
C GLU A 7 6.53 20.76 8.00
N VAL A 8 5.28 21.18 7.78
CA VAL A 8 4.93 21.99 6.62
C VAL A 8 4.47 23.36 7.12
N SER A 9 5.16 24.39 6.67
CA SER A 9 4.83 25.80 6.87
C SER A 9 4.49 26.46 5.54
N PRO A 10 3.94 27.68 5.51
CA PRO A 10 3.56 28.34 4.25
C PRO A 10 4.69 28.44 3.22
N ASP A 11 5.93 28.49 3.68
CA ASP A 11 7.10 28.75 2.82
C ASP A 11 8.08 27.58 2.75
N THR A 12 7.94 26.58 3.62
CA THR A 12 8.93 25.48 3.72
C THR A 12 8.28 24.15 4.05
N VAL A 13 8.88 23.07 3.52
CA VAL A 13 8.61 21.70 3.92
C VAL A 13 9.91 21.14 4.50
N GLU A 14 9.86 20.75 5.77
CA GLU A 14 11.00 20.18 6.48
C GLU A 14 10.73 18.71 6.81
N VAL A 15 11.68 17.84 6.47
CA VAL A 15 11.63 16.43 6.82
C VAL A 15 12.25 16.26 8.20
N LEU A 16 11.44 15.86 9.19
CA LEU A 16 11.88 15.66 10.57
C LEU A 16 12.47 14.26 10.78
N ALA A 17 11.90 13.26 10.17
CA ALA A 17 12.41 11.89 10.19
C ALA A 17 11.87 11.08 9.01
N THR A 18 12.64 10.08 8.59
CA THR A 18 12.23 9.09 7.60
C THR A 18 12.51 7.69 8.12
N GLY A 19 11.62 6.78 7.83
CA GLY A 19 11.80 5.36 8.14
C GLY A 19 11.24 4.51 7.04
N GLY A 20 11.69 3.26 6.95
CA GLY A 20 11.20 2.36 5.92
C GLY A 20 11.52 0.92 6.24
N GLU A 21 10.93 0.03 5.47
CA GLU A 21 11.24 -1.38 5.46
C GLU A 21 11.26 -1.87 4.01
N PRO A 22 12.44 -2.16 3.43
CA PRO A 22 12.61 -2.52 2.03
C PRO A 22 11.83 -3.77 1.61
N HIS A 23 11.61 -4.70 2.56
CA HIS A 23 10.88 -5.95 2.35
C HIS A 23 9.49 -5.90 2.99
N LEU A 24 8.77 -4.82 2.70
CA LEU A 24 7.37 -4.64 3.10
C LEU A 24 6.67 -3.77 2.05
N GLY A 25 6.02 -4.41 1.10
CA GLY A 25 5.33 -3.74 -0.01
C GLY A 25 4.16 -4.56 -0.53
N GLY A 26 3.53 -4.11 -1.61
CA GLY A 26 2.38 -4.77 -2.22
C GLY A 26 2.64 -6.22 -2.61
N GLU A 27 3.85 -6.52 -3.07
CA GLU A 27 4.27 -7.88 -3.44
C GLU A 27 4.27 -8.84 -2.24
N ASP A 28 4.56 -8.37 -1.02
CA ASP A 28 4.53 -9.22 0.18
C ASP A 28 3.09 -9.63 0.51
N PHE A 29 2.13 -8.72 0.32
CA PHE A 29 0.70 -9.03 0.45
C PHE A 29 0.24 -10.02 -0.61
N ASP A 30 0.66 -9.85 -1.87
CA ASP A 30 0.38 -10.80 -2.96
C ASP A 30 0.97 -12.18 -2.65
N GLN A 31 2.20 -12.23 -2.14
CA GLN A 31 2.88 -13.47 -1.80
C GLN A 31 2.11 -14.28 -0.74
N ARG A 32 1.40 -13.63 0.20
CA ARG A 32 0.53 -14.31 1.16
C ARG A 32 -0.62 -15.04 0.47
N ILE A 33 -1.26 -14.38 -0.51
CA ILE A 33 -2.32 -15.00 -1.31
C ILE A 33 -1.76 -16.13 -2.17
N ILE A 34 -0.61 -15.93 -2.83
CA ILE A 34 0.06 -16.93 -3.67
C ILE A 34 0.36 -18.21 -2.85
N ASN A 35 0.94 -18.04 -1.67
CA ASN A 35 1.26 -19.16 -0.81
C ASN A 35 -0.01 -19.89 -0.36
N TRP A 36 -1.04 -19.16 0.05
CA TRP A 36 -2.31 -19.73 0.44
C TRP A 36 -2.96 -20.53 -0.70
N ILE A 37 -3.03 -19.99 -1.93
CA ILE A 37 -3.54 -20.68 -3.11
C ILE A 37 -2.78 -21.99 -3.34
N SER A 38 -1.44 -21.90 -3.36
CA SER A 38 -0.59 -23.05 -3.65
C SER A 38 -0.72 -24.16 -2.60
N GLU A 39 -0.80 -23.79 -1.32
CA GLU A 39 -1.00 -24.74 -0.23
C GLU A 39 -2.35 -25.43 -0.30
N GLN A 40 -3.44 -24.70 -0.58
CA GLN A 40 -4.77 -25.30 -0.73
C GLN A 40 -4.82 -26.24 -1.93
N PHE A 41 -4.31 -25.80 -3.09
CA PHE A 41 -4.28 -26.64 -4.29
C PHE A 41 -3.44 -27.90 -4.10
N LYS A 42 -2.30 -27.78 -3.44
CA LYS A 42 -1.44 -28.93 -3.10
C LYS A 42 -2.11 -29.92 -2.15
N LYS A 43 -2.90 -29.43 -1.18
CA LYS A 43 -3.69 -30.30 -0.28
C LYS A 43 -4.77 -31.07 -1.04
N GLU A 44 -5.43 -30.42 -2.01
CA GLU A 44 -6.55 -30.99 -2.75
C GLU A 44 -6.11 -31.89 -3.91
N GLN A 45 -5.11 -31.45 -4.67
CA GLN A 45 -4.69 -32.10 -5.94
C GLN A 45 -3.32 -32.81 -5.85
N GLY A 46 -2.57 -32.62 -4.77
CA GLY A 46 -1.22 -33.18 -4.63
C GLY A 46 -0.14 -32.48 -5.48
N ILE A 47 -0.49 -31.43 -6.21
CA ILE A 47 0.38 -30.74 -7.16
C ILE A 47 0.90 -29.42 -6.55
N ASP A 48 2.20 -29.21 -6.67
CA ASP A 48 2.87 -27.99 -6.20
C ASP A 48 2.99 -27.00 -7.36
N LEU A 49 2.08 -26.03 -7.42
CA LEU A 49 2.00 -25.02 -8.48
C LEU A 49 3.20 -24.05 -8.49
N LEU A 50 3.93 -23.89 -7.39
CA LEU A 50 5.10 -23.00 -7.33
C LEU A 50 6.30 -23.54 -8.13
N LYS A 51 6.28 -24.81 -8.52
CA LYS A 51 7.32 -25.44 -9.34
C LYS A 51 7.11 -25.26 -10.84
N ASP A 52 5.93 -24.82 -11.25
CA ASP A 52 5.60 -24.52 -12.64
C ASP A 52 5.64 -23.00 -12.86
N PRO A 53 6.61 -22.47 -13.64
CA PRO A 53 6.72 -21.04 -13.88
C PRO A 53 5.50 -20.41 -14.55
N LEU A 54 4.80 -21.15 -15.43
CA LEU A 54 3.60 -20.66 -16.10
C LEU A 54 2.41 -20.60 -15.14
N ALA A 55 2.23 -21.62 -14.30
CA ALA A 55 1.21 -21.62 -13.27
C ALA A 55 1.48 -20.51 -12.24
N LEU A 56 2.73 -20.36 -11.80
CA LEU A 56 3.13 -19.33 -10.85
C LEU A 56 2.83 -17.92 -11.37
N GLN A 57 3.13 -17.62 -12.65
CA GLN A 57 2.85 -16.31 -13.24
C GLN A 57 1.33 -16.01 -13.22
N ARG A 58 0.51 -16.98 -13.60
CA ARG A 58 -0.95 -16.83 -13.58
C ARG A 58 -1.51 -16.66 -12.16
N ILE A 59 -0.93 -17.35 -11.18
CA ILE A 59 -1.31 -17.18 -9.78
C ILE A 59 -0.94 -15.79 -9.27
N LYS A 60 0.25 -15.27 -9.62
CA LYS A 60 0.68 -13.91 -9.26
C LYS A 60 -0.31 -12.85 -9.75
N GLU A 61 -0.65 -12.89 -11.04
CA GLU A 61 -1.61 -11.96 -11.63
C GLU A 61 -3.00 -12.04 -10.95
N SER A 62 -3.45 -13.26 -10.63
CA SER A 62 -4.73 -13.46 -9.94
C SER A 62 -4.69 -13.05 -8.48
N ALA A 63 -3.56 -13.20 -7.79
CA ALA A 63 -3.38 -12.77 -6.41
C ALA A 63 -3.41 -11.24 -6.30
N GLU A 64 -2.69 -10.54 -7.17
CA GLU A 64 -2.72 -9.08 -7.25
C GLU A 64 -4.14 -8.57 -7.54
N LYS A 65 -4.81 -9.16 -8.52
CA LYS A 65 -6.21 -8.83 -8.82
C LYS A 65 -7.12 -9.05 -7.61
N ALA A 66 -6.99 -10.18 -6.93
CA ALA A 66 -7.77 -10.49 -5.74
C ALA A 66 -7.52 -9.47 -4.60
N LYS A 67 -6.24 -9.09 -4.36
CA LYS A 67 -5.89 -8.03 -3.40
C LYS A 67 -6.60 -6.72 -3.71
N ILE A 68 -6.58 -6.29 -4.98
CA ILE A 68 -7.23 -5.05 -5.43
C ILE A 68 -8.75 -5.14 -5.23
N GLU A 69 -9.39 -6.24 -5.64
CA GLU A 69 -10.84 -6.44 -5.48
C GLU A 69 -11.27 -6.46 -4.01
N LEU A 70 -10.48 -7.08 -3.13
CA LEU A 70 -10.75 -7.14 -1.69
C LEU A 70 -10.65 -5.78 -0.99
N SER A 71 -10.09 -4.75 -1.62
CA SER A 71 -10.13 -3.39 -1.10
C SER A 71 -11.55 -2.81 -1.09
N SER A 72 -12.43 -3.27 -1.99
CA SER A 72 -13.83 -2.82 -2.09
C SER A 72 -14.85 -3.94 -1.81
N ALA A 73 -14.58 -5.18 -2.24
CA ALA A 73 -15.45 -6.33 -2.05
C ALA A 73 -15.17 -7.07 -0.73
N GLN A 74 -16.17 -7.80 -0.21
CA GLN A 74 -16.01 -8.65 0.97
C GLN A 74 -15.46 -10.05 0.63
N GLU A 75 -15.61 -10.47 -0.62
CA GLU A 75 -15.17 -11.75 -1.15
C GLU A 75 -14.85 -11.61 -2.63
N THR A 76 -13.88 -12.35 -3.12
CA THR A 76 -13.59 -12.47 -4.56
C THR A 76 -13.30 -13.92 -4.94
N GLU A 77 -13.44 -14.23 -6.24
CA GLU A 77 -13.21 -15.55 -6.81
C GLU A 77 -11.93 -15.56 -7.65
N ILE A 78 -11.09 -16.56 -7.40
CA ILE A 78 -9.89 -16.84 -8.18
C ILE A 78 -10.19 -18.04 -9.05
N ASN A 79 -10.28 -17.82 -10.38
CA ASN A 79 -10.63 -18.84 -11.35
C ASN A 79 -9.53 -18.97 -12.41
N LEU A 80 -8.77 -20.05 -12.34
CA LEU A 80 -7.66 -20.36 -13.25
C LEU A 80 -7.89 -21.72 -13.91
N PRO A 81 -8.63 -21.77 -15.02
CA PRO A 81 -8.85 -23.00 -15.76
C PRO A 81 -7.54 -23.50 -16.38
N PHE A 82 -7.38 -24.83 -16.43
CA PHE A 82 -6.19 -25.50 -16.98
C PHE A 82 -4.88 -24.99 -16.36
N ILE A 83 -4.85 -24.87 -15.02
CA ILE A 83 -3.67 -24.36 -14.30
C ILE A 83 -2.53 -25.38 -14.26
N SER A 84 -2.86 -26.68 -14.29
CA SER A 84 -1.92 -27.79 -14.30
C SER A 84 -2.56 -29.04 -14.94
N ALA A 85 -1.82 -30.12 -15.05
CA ALA A 85 -2.29 -31.44 -15.49
C ALA A 85 -1.51 -32.55 -14.81
N ASP A 86 -2.17 -33.68 -14.62
CA ASP A 86 -1.56 -34.94 -14.19
C ASP A 86 -2.05 -36.13 -15.06
N ALA A 87 -1.76 -37.34 -14.62
CA ALA A 87 -2.18 -38.56 -15.34
C ALA A 87 -3.72 -38.72 -15.44
N SER A 88 -4.49 -38.05 -14.61
CA SER A 88 -5.97 -38.03 -14.65
C SER A 88 -6.54 -36.94 -15.55
N GLY A 89 -5.69 -36.10 -16.14
CA GLY A 89 -6.06 -35.03 -17.07
C GLY A 89 -5.84 -33.61 -16.52
N PRO A 90 -6.45 -32.60 -17.17
CA PRO A 90 -6.28 -31.19 -16.80
C PRO A 90 -6.88 -30.89 -15.44
N LYS A 91 -6.21 -29.99 -14.71
CA LYS A 91 -6.63 -29.48 -13.41
C LYS A 91 -7.01 -28.01 -13.50
N HIS A 92 -8.05 -27.65 -12.78
CA HIS A 92 -8.57 -26.29 -12.71
C HIS A 92 -8.50 -25.79 -11.27
N LEU A 93 -8.22 -24.54 -11.10
CA LEU A 93 -8.26 -23.88 -9.80
C LEU A 93 -9.47 -22.95 -9.75
N LEU A 94 -10.34 -23.19 -8.78
CA LEU A 94 -11.49 -22.34 -8.48
C LEU A 94 -11.57 -22.19 -6.96
N MET A 95 -11.26 -21.01 -6.46
CA MET A 95 -11.26 -20.72 -5.03
C MET A 95 -11.92 -19.38 -4.76
N LYS A 96 -12.44 -19.21 -3.56
CA LYS A 96 -12.92 -17.93 -3.06
C LYS A 96 -12.08 -17.52 -1.87
N ILE A 97 -11.77 -16.23 -1.81
CA ILE A 97 -11.07 -15.63 -0.68
C ILE A 97 -11.90 -14.46 -0.14
N SER A 98 -12.16 -14.47 1.16
CA SER A 98 -12.83 -13.35 1.83
C SER A 98 -11.82 -12.31 2.29
N ARG A 99 -12.29 -11.07 2.46
CA ARG A 99 -11.49 -9.98 3.05
C ARG A 99 -10.95 -10.37 4.42
N SER A 100 -11.76 -10.95 5.29
CA SER A 100 -11.32 -11.39 6.62
C SER A 100 -10.22 -12.45 6.56
N GLN A 101 -10.25 -13.32 5.57
CA GLN A 101 -9.19 -14.30 5.35
C GLN A 101 -7.91 -13.64 4.86
N PHE A 102 -8.01 -12.70 3.93
CA PHE A 102 -6.88 -11.89 3.48
C PHE A 102 -6.26 -11.08 4.63
N ASP A 103 -7.09 -10.42 5.43
CA ASP A 103 -6.63 -9.67 6.61
C ASP A 103 -5.88 -10.55 7.59
N ASN A 104 -6.35 -11.78 7.84
CA ASN A 104 -5.66 -12.76 8.68
C ASN A 104 -4.31 -13.20 8.08
N LEU A 105 -4.22 -13.38 6.76
CA LEU A 105 -2.99 -13.76 6.06
C LEU A 105 -1.93 -12.66 6.09
N THR A 106 -2.33 -11.41 6.27
CA THR A 106 -1.47 -10.22 6.15
C THR A 106 -1.37 -9.40 7.44
N CYS A 107 -1.94 -9.87 8.56
CA CYS A 107 -1.97 -9.11 9.81
C CYS A 107 -0.57 -8.73 10.31
N ASP A 108 0.40 -9.65 10.22
CA ASP A 108 1.78 -9.40 10.60
C ASP A 108 2.46 -8.32 9.76
N LEU A 109 2.13 -8.23 8.45
CA LEU A 109 2.65 -7.17 7.57
C LEU A 109 2.09 -5.80 8.00
N THR A 110 0.81 -5.75 8.33
CA THR A 110 0.16 -4.55 8.85
C THR A 110 0.77 -4.11 10.19
N GLU A 111 0.98 -5.05 11.12
CA GLU A 111 1.60 -4.78 12.42
C GLU A 111 3.03 -4.23 12.26
N ARG A 112 3.84 -4.84 11.39
CA ARG A 112 5.20 -4.36 11.09
C ARG A 112 5.23 -2.93 10.57
N SER A 113 4.28 -2.55 9.72
CA SER A 113 4.19 -1.18 9.23
C SER A 113 3.93 -0.17 10.36
N ILE A 114 3.01 -0.49 11.28
CA ILE A 114 2.71 0.35 12.45
C ILE A 114 3.90 0.42 13.42
N GLU A 115 4.63 -0.67 13.61
CA GLU A 115 5.86 -0.66 14.42
C GLU A 115 6.92 0.24 13.83
N ARG A 116 7.07 0.26 12.50
CA ARG A 116 8.00 1.17 11.83
C ARG A 116 7.59 2.62 12.00
N VAL A 117 6.28 2.91 11.92
CA VAL A 117 5.74 4.25 12.20
C VAL A 117 6.10 4.71 13.62
N LYS A 118 5.93 3.85 14.63
CA LYS A 118 6.30 4.17 16.02
C LYS A 118 7.77 4.58 16.14
N LYS A 119 8.68 3.78 15.56
CA LYS A 119 10.12 4.05 15.58
C LYS A 119 10.45 5.37 14.90
N THR A 120 9.82 5.67 13.77
CA THR A 120 10.06 6.93 13.05
C THR A 120 9.54 8.15 13.84
N LEU A 121 8.43 8.03 14.56
CA LEU A 121 7.97 9.08 15.48
C LEU A 121 8.94 9.29 16.64
N GLU A 122 9.50 8.23 17.21
CA GLU A 122 10.53 8.31 18.24
C GLU A 122 11.80 9.01 17.73
N GLU A 123 12.24 8.68 16.52
CA GLU A 123 13.37 9.34 15.83
C GLU A 123 13.11 10.84 15.61
N ALA A 124 11.86 11.21 15.26
CA ALA A 124 11.41 12.59 15.15
C ALA A 124 11.20 13.29 16.53
N LYS A 125 11.27 12.54 17.64
CA LYS A 125 10.96 13.02 19.00
C LYS A 125 9.55 13.58 19.14
N LEU A 126 8.59 12.96 18.45
CA LEU A 126 7.19 13.35 18.44
C LEU A 126 6.31 12.24 19.01
N ALA A 127 5.26 12.63 19.71
CA ALA A 127 4.18 11.74 20.09
C ALA A 127 3.14 11.64 18.96
N LYS A 128 2.36 10.55 18.93
CA LYS A 128 1.28 10.36 17.93
C LYS A 128 0.25 11.50 17.94
N GLY A 129 0.06 12.17 19.08
CA GLY A 129 -0.85 13.31 19.23
C GLY A 129 -0.34 14.61 18.58
N ASP A 130 0.98 14.71 18.33
CA ASP A 130 1.61 15.86 17.71
C ASP A 130 1.43 15.87 16.18
N ILE A 131 1.01 14.75 15.60
CA ILE A 131 0.74 14.65 14.17
C ILE A 131 -0.65 15.22 13.89
N ASN A 132 -0.71 16.21 13.04
CA ASN A 132 -1.96 16.89 12.67
C ASN A 132 -2.66 16.20 11.53
N GLU A 133 -1.90 15.77 10.51
CA GLU A 133 -2.41 15.20 9.27
C GLU A 133 -1.71 13.88 8.95
N ILE A 134 -2.45 12.91 8.40
CA ILE A 134 -1.92 11.62 7.97
C ILE A 134 -2.32 11.41 6.52
N VAL A 135 -1.34 11.29 5.64
CA VAL A 135 -1.55 11.07 4.20
C VAL A 135 -1.11 9.66 3.86
N LEU A 136 -2.02 8.91 3.24
CA LEU A 136 -1.76 7.55 2.77
C LEU A 136 -1.40 7.57 1.29
N VAL A 137 -0.33 6.87 0.91
CA VAL A 137 0.21 6.83 -0.45
C VAL A 137 0.50 5.39 -0.87
N GLY A 138 0.21 5.09 -2.14
CA GLY A 138 0.35 3.77 -2.74
C GLY A 138 -0.90 2.90 -2.63
N GLY A 139 -1.10 2.00 -3.62
CA GLY A 139 -2.31 1.20 -3.75
C GLY A 139 -2.64 0.30 -2.55
N VAL A 140 -1.62 -0.21 -1.84
CA VAL A 140 -1.82 -1.05 -0.64
C VAL A 140 -2.55 -0.29 0.47
N THR A 141 -2.41 1.03 0.55
CA THR A 141 -3.12 1.85 1.54
C THR A 141 -4.64 1.91 1.31
N LEU A 142 -5.12 1.43 0.16
CA LEU A 142 -6.55 1.23 -0.10
C LEU A 142 -7.12 0.02 0.67
N THR A 143 -6.27 -0.87 1.17
CA THR A 143 -6.69 -2.01 1.98
C THR A 143 -7.34 -1.54 3.29
N PRO A 144 -8.59 -1.96 3.59
CA PRO A 144 -9.30 -1.52 4.79
C PRO A 144 -8.54 -1.77 6.09
N ALA A 145 -7.89 -2.94 6.23
CA ALA A 145 -7.11 -3.28 7.42
C ALA A 145 -5.97 -2.30 7.69
N ILE A 146 -5.28 -1.80 6.65
CA ILE A 146 -4.22 -0.79 6.78
C ILE A 146 -4.81 0.54 7.27
N ARG A 147 -5.90 0.99 6.67
CA ARG A 147 -6.57 2.25 7.07
C ARG A 147 -7.05 2.19 8.51
N GLU A 148 -7.64 1.07 8.89
CA GLU A 148 -8.12 0.85 10.26
C GLU A 148 -6.96 0.80 11.26
N ALA A 149 -5.85 0.13 10.93
CA ALA A 149 -4.66 0.08 11.78
C ALA A 149 -4.07 1.48 12.02
N VAL A 150 -3.96 2.29 10.96
CA VAL A 150 -3.50 3.69 11.06
C VAL A 150 -4.46 4.54 11.90
N LYS A 151 -5.78 4.45 11.63
CA LYS A 151 -6.82 5.13 12.42
C LYS A 151 -6.74 4.74 13.90
N ASN A 152 -6.66 3.46 14.22
CA ASN A 152 -6.59 2.96 15.58
C ASN A 152 -5.30 3.42 16.29
N PHE A 153 -4.18 3.45 15.58
CA PHE A 153 -2.92 3.91 16.15
C PHE A 153 -2.93 5.39 16.49
N PHE A 154 -3.37 6.26 15.57
CA PHE A 154 -3.37 7.71 15.76
C PHE A 154 -4.63 8.24 16.46
N GLY A 155 -5.71 7.46 16.51
CA GLY A 155 -7.00 7.92 17.04
C GLY A 155 -7.73 8.91 16.15
N LYS A 156 -7.34 9.02 14.87
CA LYS A 156 -7.94 9.92 13.87
C LYS A 156 -7.95 9.28 12.47
N GLU A 157 -8.87 9.72 11.62
CA GLU A 157 -8.95 9.28 10.24
C GLU A 157 -7.78 9.81 9.41
N PRO A 158 -7.17 8.97 8.56
CA PRO A 158 -6.25 9.45 7.54
C PRO A 158 -6.98 10.33 6.52
N ASN A 159 -6.25 11.26 5.91
CA ASN A 159 -6.77 12.06 4.81
C ASN A 159 -7.06 11.18 3.59
N THR A 160 -8.31 11.24 3.11
CA THR A 160 -8.80 10.49 1.95
C THR A 160 -9.16 11.41 0.77
N SER A 161 -8.86 12.71 0.86
CA SER A 161 -9.18 13.67 -0.20
C SER A 161 -8.27 13.55 -1.42
N ILE A 162 -7.13 12.88 -1.28
CA ILE A 162 -6.13 12.69 -2.33
C ILE A 162 -6.11 11.21 -2.74
N ASN A 163 -6.09 10.95 -4.04
CA ASN A 163 -5.92 9.59 -4.55
C ASN A 163 -4.52 9.07 -4.21
N PRO A 164 -4.37 8.00 -3.41
CA PRO A 164 -3.07 7.50 -2.98
C PRO A 164 -2.22 6.93 -4.13
N GLU A 165 -2.81 6.58 -5.28
CA GLU A 165 -2.08 6.06 -6.44
C GLU A 165 -1.54 7.18 -7.33
N GLU A 166 -2.13 8.39 -7.29
CA GLU A 166 -1.79 9.51 -8.17
C GLU A 166 -0.99 10.60 -7.47
N VAL A 167 -1.04 10.69 -6.15
CA VAL A 167 -0.48 11.80 -5.37
C VAL A 167 1.01 12.05 -5.61
N VAL A 168 1.79 10.98 -5.85
CA VAL A 168 3.23 11.10 -6.13
C VAL A 168 3.47 11.79 -7.48
N ALA A 169 2.73 11.38 -8.52
CA ALA A 169 2.82 11.99 -9.84
C ALA A 169 2.35 13.46 -9.82
N MET A 170 1.28 13.75 -9.07
CA MET A 170 0.80 15.12 -8.86
C MET A 170 1.85 15.98 -8.15
N GLY A 171 2.46 15.47 -7.09
CA GLY A 171 3.53 16.16 -6.37
C GLY A 171 4.76 16.43 -7.25
N ALA A 172 5.16 15.46 -8.06
CA ALA A 172 6.26 15.62 -9.02
C ALA A 172 5.96 16.69 -10.07
N ALA A 173 4.74 16.73 -10.60
CA ALA A 173 4.31 17.75 -11.56
C ALA A 173 4.35 19.17 -10.95
N ILE A 174 3.87 19.32 -9.72
CA ILE A 174 3.91 20.59 -8.98
C ILE A 174 5.35 21.04 -8.75
N GLN A 175 6.22 20.13 -8.30
CA GLN A 175 7.63 20.44 -8.09
C GLN A 175 8.34 20.85 -9.40
N ALA A 176 8.04 20.18 -10.50
CA ALA A 176 8.56 20.53 -11.82
C ALA A 176 8.16 21.97 -12.23
N GLU A 177 6.89 22.35 -12.00
CA GLU A 177 6.42 23.71 -12.30
C GLU A 177 7.09 24.75 -11.39
N ILE A 178 7.28 24.47 -10.11
CA ILE A 178 8.00 25.36 -9.19
C ILE A 178 9.43 25.62 -9.67
N LEU A 179 10.16 24.57 -10.05
CA LEU A 179 11.54 24.68 -10.55
C LEU A 179 11.61 25.44 -11.86
N ARG A 180 10.72 25.14 -12.81
CA ARG A 180 10.62 25.83 -14.09
C ARG A 180 10.30 27.31 -13.91
N ALA A 181 9.32 27.65 -13.11
CA ALA A 181 8.95 29.04 -12.82
C ALA A 181 10.12 29.81 -12.21
N LYS A 182 10.88 29.17 -11.31
CA LYS A 182 12.08 29.76 -10.72
C LYS A 182 13.18 30.05 -11.76
N GLU A 183 13.43 29.13 -12.70
CA GLU A 183 14.38 29.32 -13.79
C GLU A 183 13.94 30.43 -14.74
N GLU A 184 12.64 30.53 -15.04
CA GLU A 184 12.04 31.55 -15.92
C GLU A 184 11.84 32.92 -15.22
N GLY A 185 12.10 33.02 -13.91
CA GLY A 185 11.92 34.25 -13.12
C GLY A 185 10.47 34.69 -12.97
N ARG A 186 9.50 33.78 -13.07
CA ARG A 186 8.07 34.03 -12.92
C ARG A 186 7.49 33.33 -11.67
N ALA A 187 6.27 33.68 -11.31
CA ALA A 187 5.52 32.91 -10.30
C ALA A 187 5.06 31.56 -10.91
N PRO A 188 5.04 30.48 -10.10
CA PRO A 188 4.49 29.20 -10.52
C PRO A 188 3.00 29.34 -10.90
N GLU A 189 2.59 28.63 -11.96
CA GLU A 189 1.19 28.57 -12.39
C GLU A 189 0.45 27.41 -11.70
N GLY A 190 -0.86 27.59 -11.49
CA GLY A 190 -1.72 26.60 -10.87
C GLY A 190 -1.93 26.81 -9.36
N ASP A 191 -2.78 25.96 -8.77
CA ASP A 191 -3.16 26.05 -7.36
C ASP A 191 -2.15 25.33 -6.44
N ILE A 192 -0.88 25.74 -6.57
CA ILE A 192 0.23 25.20 -5.78
C ILE A 192 0.03 25.45 -4.28
N LYS A 193 -0.64 26.57 -3.93
CA LYS A 193 -0.93 26.90 -2.54
C LYS A 193 -1.95 25.95 -1.92
N SER A 194 -2.93 25.46 -2.68
CA SER A 194 -3.92 24.51 -2.15
C SER A 194 -3.30 23.16 -1.80
N VAL A 195 -2.31 22.70 -2.55
CA VAL A 195 -1.60 21.45 -2.25
C VAL A 195 -0.67 21.61 -1.06
N LEU A 196 -0.01 22.76 -0.91
CA LEU A 196 0.78 23.09 0.28
C LEU A 196 -0.09 23.42 1.50
N LEU A 197 -1.27 24.02 1.33
CA LEU A 197 -2.22 24.34 2.41
C LEU A 197 -2.93 23.08 2.95
N LEU A 198 -3.11 22.04 2.16
CA LEU A 198 -3.64 20.76 2.64
C LEU A 198 -2.71 20.10 3.67
N VAL A 199 -1.44 20.53 3.76
CA VAL A 199 -0.43 19.96 4.66
C VAL A 199 0.25 21.08 5.50
N SER A 200 -0.41 22.20 5.80
CA SER A 200 0.20 23.31 6.57
C SER A 200 0.31 23.02 8.07
N GLN A 201 0.81 21.85 8.45
CA GLN A 201 1.01 21.42 9.84
C GLN A 201 1.98 20.22 9.88
N ARG A 202 2.20 19.63 11.05
CA ARG A 202 2.99 18.39 11.17
C ARG A 202 2.23 17.23 10.57
N GLY A 203 2.68 16.78 9.41
CA GLY A 203 2.09 15.69 8.64
C GLY A 203 2.94 14.41 8.69
N LEU A 204 2.29 13.28 8.55
CA LEU A 204 2.92 11.99 8.37
C LEU A 204 2.49 11.43 7.01
N LEU A 205 3.48 11.16 6.17
CA LEU A 205 3.31 10.48 4.89
C LEU A 205 3.58 8.99 5.10
N PHE A 206 2.60 8.18 4.79
CA PHE A 206 2.62 6.73 4.93
C PHE A 206 2.53 6.10 3.55
N GLN A 207 3.63 5.52 3.06
CA GLN A 207 3.75 5.05 1.68
C GLN A 207 4.03 3.55 1.60
N PHE A 208 3.18 2.82 0.89
CA PHE A 208 3.47 1.48 0.39
C PHE A 208 3.73 1.54 -1.13
N LEU A 209 4.90 1.10 -1.51
CA LEU A 209 5.28 0.87 -2.90
C LEU A 209 5.00 -0.58 -3.28
#